data_c6f046e4f1070cdddb3a4cd7e285680b
#
_entry.id   c6f046e4f1070cdddb3a4cd7e285680b
#
_cell.length_a   1.000
_cell.length_b   1.000
_cell.length_c   1.000
_cell.angle_alpha   90.00
_cell.angle_beta   90.00
_cell.angle_gamma   90.00
#
_symmetry.space_group_name_H-M   'P 1'
#
loop_
_entity.id
_entity.type
_entity.pdbx_description
1 polymer ?
#
loop_
_entity_poly.entity_id
_entity_poly.type
_entity_poly.pdbx_seq_one_letter_code
_entity_poly.pdbx_strand_id
1 'polypeptide(L)'
;IDLMKKASVITEIGMKKAFECIKPGVRQNDAVSEISGTLIKGTKDFGGEYSSIVPLLPTGKGTSASHLTWSDTKFVEGEATIIELSGVYKRYHCPMARTVLLGKPDQKKN
;
A
#
# COMPACT_ATOMS: atom_id res chain seq x y z
N ILE A 1 -18.96 6.30 -14.07
CA ILE A 1 -17.69 6.97 -14.31
C ILE A 1 -17.20 7.67 -13.08
N ASP A 2 -18.08 8.43 -12.44
CA ASP A 2 -17.71 9.09 -11.20
C ASP A 2 -17.30 8.10 -10.13
N LEU A 3 -17.96 6.94 -10.09
CA LEU A 3 -17.67 5.95 -9.06
C LEU A 3 -16.26 5.39 -9.24
N MET A 4 -15.87 5.15 -10.48
CA MET A 4 -14.53 4.65 -10.75
C MET A 4 -13.48 5.72 -10.45
N LYS A 5 -13.78 6.98 -10.75
CA LYS A 5 -12.86 8.06 -10.43
C LYS A 5 -12.67 8.19 -8.93
N LYS A 6 -13.75 8.06 -8.17
CA LYS A 6 -13.64 8.18 -6.72
C LYS A 6 -12.86 7.02 -6.14
N ALA A 7 -13.07 5.79 -6.66
CA ALA A 7 -12.28 4.66 -6.22
C ALA A 7 -10.80 4.88 -6.54
N SER A 8 -10.51 5.45 -7.72
CA SER A 8 -9.14 5.72 -8.11
C SER A 8 -8.48 6.75 -7.17
N VAL A 9 -9.21 7.79 -6.78
CA VAL A 9 -8.68 8.78 -5.86
C VAL A 9 -8.33 8.12 -4.52
N ILE A 10 -9.20 7.25 -4.03
CA ILE A 10 -8.94 6.56 -2.77
C ILE A 10 -7.69 5.69 -2.91
N THR A 11 -7.54 4.97 -4.03
CA THR A 11 -6.37 4.15 -4.25
C THR A 11 -5.09 4.98 -4.22
N GLU A 12 -5.12 6.14 -4.87
CA GLU A 12 -3.93 6.99 -4.91
C GLU A 12 -3.56 7.52 -3.53
N ILE A 13 -4.56 7.88 -2.73
CA ILE A 13 -4.32 8.33 -1.37
C ILE A 13 -3.71 7.20 -0.55
N GLY A 14 -4.23 5.99 -0.71
CA GLY A 14 -3.69 4.84 -0.01
C GLY A 14 -2.26 4.53 -0.43
N MET A 15 -1.97 4.66 -1.73
CA MET A 15 -0.62 4.39 -2.23
C MET A 15 0.36 5.44 -1.69
N LYS A 16 -0.08 6.70 -1.63
CA LYS A 16 0.76 7.75 -1.07
C LYS A 16 1.06 7.47 0.39
N LYS A 17 0.05 7.03 1.15
CA LYS A 17 0.26 6.66 2.54
C LYS A 17 1.25 5.50 2.65
N ALA A 18 1.14 4.53 1.73
CA ALA A 18 2.07 3.41 1.73
C ALA A 18 3.51 3.88 1.55
N PHE A 19 3.74 4.79 0.61
CA PHE A 19 5.09 5.32 0.41
C PHE A 19 5.60 6.06 1.64
N GLU A 20 4.72 6.67 2.41
CA GLU A 20 5.11 7.36 3.64
C GLU A 20 5.42 6.39 4.76
N CYS A 21 4.73 5.26 4.83
CA CYS A 21 4.83 4.35 5.96
C CYS A 21 5.82 3.23 5.77
N ILE A 22 6.11 2.84 4.52
CA ILE A 22 6.98 1.70 4.27
C ILE A 22 8.42 2.17 4.27
N LYS A 23 9.05 2.03 5.42
CA LYS A 23 10.43 2.49 5.64
C LYS A 23 11.16 1.47 6.50
N PRO A 24 12.48 1.37 6.36
CA PRO A 24 13.24 0.46 7.21
C PRO A 24 12.98 0.72 8.68
N GLY A 25 12.80 -0.34 9.44
CA GLY A 25 12.56 -0.23 10.87
C GLY A 25 11.09 -0.16 11.25
N VAL A 26 10.20 0.10 10.31
CA VAL A 26 8.77 0.11 10.58
C VAL A 26 8.23 -1.30 10.47
N ARG A 27 7.39 -1.70 11.43
CA ARG A 27 6.76 -3.00 11.40
C ARG A 27 5.71 -3.04 10.30
N GLN A 28 5.64 -4.17 9.59
CA GLN A 28 4.69 -4.28 8.49
C GLN A 28 3.25 -4.10 8.96
N ASN A 29 2.89 -4.65 10.14
CA ASN A 29 1.55 -4.45 10.69
C ASN A 29 1.21 -2.96 10.83
N ASP A 30 2.17 -2.18 11.31
CA ASP A 30 1.91 -0.77 11.54
C ASP A 30 1.66 -0.06 10.22
N ALA A 31 2.45 -0.38 9.20
CA ALA A 31 2.23 0.22 7.88
C ALA A 31 0.87 -0.17 7.32
N VAL A 32 0.51 -1.44 7.43
CA VAL A 32 -0.77 -1.91 6.89
C VAL A 32 -1.94 -1.27 7.61
N SER A 33 -1.85 -1.09 8.93
CA SER A 33 -2.95 -0.47 9.65
C SER A 33 -3.16 0.98 9.21
N GLU A 34 -2.07 1.70 8.91
CA GLU A 34 -2.18 3.06 8.40
C GLU A 34 -2.77 3.08 6.99
N ILE A 35 -2.31 2.16 6.14
CA ILE A 35 -2.80 2.10 4.77
C ILE A 35 -4.28 1.75 4.75
N SER A 36 -4.67 0.72 5.50
CA SER A 36 -6.05 0.28 5.53
C SER A 36 -6.96 1.37 6.09
N GLY A 37 -6.53 2.04 7.15
CA GLY A 37 -7.30 3.14 7.72
C GLY A 37 -7.48 4.26 6.70
N THR A 38 -6.44 4.56 5.95
CA THR A 38 -6.50 5.61 4.92
C THR A 38 -7.47 5.24 3.81
N LEU A 39 -7.46 3.98 3.38
CA LEU A 39 -8.37 3.53 2.34
C LEU A 39 -9.82 3.60 2.79
N ILE A 40 -10.09 3.28 4.04
CA ILE A 40 -11.43 3.33 4.58
C ILE A 40 -11.87 4.78 4.77
N LYS A 41 -10.98 5.60 5.28
CA LYS A 41 -11.31 7.00 5.52
C LYS A 41 -11.61 7.75 4.22
N GLY A 42 -10.86 7.46 3.17
CA GLY A 42 -11.04 8.12 1.89
C GLY A 42 -10.68 9.59 1.97
N THR A 43 -11.53 10.43 1.40
CA THR A 43 -11.34 11.88 1.43
C THR A 43 -12.33 12.49 2.40
N LYS A 44 -12.24 13.82 2.58
CA LYS A 44 -13.21 14.49 3.43
C LYS A 44 -14.59 14.54 2.79
N ASP A 45 -14.66 14.32 1.48
CA ASP A 45 -15.92 14.43 0.75
C ASP A 45 -16.59 13.08 0.54
N PHE A 46 -15.81 11.99 0.53
CA PHE A 46 -16.39 10.65 0.39
C PHE A 46 -15.44 9.64 1.03
N GLY A 47 -16.02 8.65 1.66
CA GLY A 47 -15.25 7.61 2.33
C GLY A 47 -15.10 6.38 1.46
N GLY A 48 -14.15 5.53 1.83
CA GLY A 48 -13.94 4.27 1.16
C GLY A 48 -14.66 3.15 1.87
N GLU A 49 -14.66 1.99 1.23
CA GLU A 49 -15.22 0.77 1.78
C GLU A 49 -14.13 -0.28 1.88
N TYR A 50 -14.41 -1.36 2.56
CA TYR A 50 -13.44 -2.44 2.67
C TYR A 50 -13.24 -3.07 1.29
N SER A 51 -12.01 -3.49 1.03
CA SER A 51 -11.65 -4.13 -0.22
C SER A 51 -11.80 -5.64 -0.09
N SER A 52 -12.12 -6.30 -1.20
CA SER A 52 -12.13 -7.75 -1.22
C SER A 52 -10.70 -8.31 -1.17
N ILE A 53 -9.71 -7.47 -1.43
CA ILE A 53 -8.30 -7.86 -1.35
C ILE A 53 -7.62 -6.96 -0.33
N VAL A 54 -7.05 -7.58 0.71
CA VAL A 54 -6.29 -6.82 1.70
C VAL A 54 -5.00 -6.32 1.06
N PRO A 55 -4.39 -5.27 1.63
CA PRO A 55 -3.09 -4.82 1.12
C PRO A 55 -2.07 -5.96 1.18
N LEU A 56 -1.31 -6.10 0.10
CA LEU A 56 -0.29 -7.13 0.00
C LEU A 56 1.07 -6.46 -0.06
N LEU A 57 1.97 -6.90 0.80
CA LEU A 57 3.28 -6.25 0.94
C LEU A 57 4.40 -7.29 0.99
N PRO A 58 4.55 -8.14 -0.02
CA PRO A 58 5.70 -9.04 -0.03
C PRO A 58 6.99 -8.23 -0.13
N THR A 59 7.96 -8.57 0.71
CA THR A 59 9.19 -7.81 0.80
C THR A 59 10.38 -8.75 0.92
N GLY A 60 11.54 -8.26 0.51
CA GLY A 60 12.76 -9.05 0.56
C GLY A 60 12.64 -10.27 -0.32
N LYS A 61 13.05 -11.41 0.19
CA LYS A 61 12.94 -12.66 -0.56
C LYS A 61 11.51 -13.04 -0.87
N GLY A 62 10.58 -12.53 -0.08
CA GLY A 62 9.17 -12.80 -0.29
C GLY A 62 8.59 -12.10 -1.50
N THR A 63 9.31 -11.14 -2.10
CA THR A 63 8.79 -10.43 -3.26
C THR A 63 8.58 -11.32 -4.46
N SER A 64 9.25 -12.46 -4.51
CA SER A 64 9.08 -13.39 -5.61
C SER A 64 7.80 -14.22 -5.48
N ALA A 65 7.19 -14.24 -4.31
CA ALA A 65 5.96 -15.01 -4.08
C ALA A 65 4.77 -14.05 -4.18
N SER A 66 3.80 -14.41 -5.02
CA SER A 66 2.63 -13.56 -5.20
C SER A 66 1.68 -13.74 -4.04
N HIS A 67 0.92 -12.68 -3.76
CA HIS A 67 -0.19 -12.67 -2.81
C HIS A 67 0.22 -12.95 -1.38
N LEU A 68 1.43 -12.60 -1.01
CA LEU A 68 1.82 -12.60 0.40
C LEU A 68 1.27 -11.34 1.05
N THR A 69 0.67 -11.51 2.23
CA THR A 69 0.15 -10.37 2.95
C THR A 69 1.31 -9.71 3.72
N TRP A 70 1.12 -9.52 4.98
CA TRP A 70 2.14 -8.87 5.80
C TRP A 70 2.42 -9.73 7.03
N SER A 71 3.45 -9.33 7.76
CA SER A 71 3.76 -9.99 9.01
C SER A 71 4.09 -8.92 10.05
N ASP A 72 4.53 -9.36 11.21
CA ASP A 72 4.92 -8.44 12.26
C ASP A 72 6.41 -8.11 12.23
N THR A 73 7.09 -8.48 11.16
CA THR A 73 8.50 -8.15 11.01
C THR A 73 8.65 -6.73 10.48
N LYS A 74 9.84 -6.19 10.65
CA LYS A 74 10.14 -4.84 10.21
C LYS A 74 10.68 -4.86 8.79
N PHE A 75 10.42 -3.77 8.07
CA PHE A 75 11.05 -3.57 6.77
C PHE A 75 12.55 -3.41 6.96
N VAL A 76 13.32 -3.92 6.01
CA VAL A 76 14.78 -3.96 6.09
C VAL A 76 15.36 -3.11 4.98
N GLU A 77 16.33 -2.28 5.35
CA GLU A 77 17.03 -1.44 4.39
C GLU A 77 17.71 -2.32 3.33
N GLY A 78 17.62 -1.90 2.09
CA GLY A 78 18.24 -2.62 0.98
C GLY A 78 17.32 -3.62 0.30
N GLU A 79 16.14 -3.86 0.88
CA GLU A 79 15.18 -4.77 0.28
C GLU A 79 14.13 -4.00 -0.49
N ALA A 80 13.37 -4.71 -1.32
CA ALA A 80 12.29 -4.12 -2.07
C ALA A 80 10.96 -4.65 -1.54
N THR A 81 9.94 -3.82 -1.61
CA THR A 81 8.58 -4.20 -1.23
C THR A 81 7.66 -3.91 -2.40
N ILE A 82 6.87 -4.89 -2.76
CA ILE A 82 5.80 -4.68 -3.74
C ILE A 82 4.54 -4.35 -2.97
N ILE A 83 3.90 -3.24 -3.33
CA ILE A 83 2.66 -2.82 -2.69
C ILE A 83 1.53 -3.06 -3.66
N GLU A 84 0.54 -3.81 -3.23
CA GLU A 84 -0.66 -4.03 -4.02
C GLU A 84 -1.86 -3.72 -3.14
N LEU A 85 -2.68 -2.76 -3.56
CA LEU A 85 -3.84 -2.37 -2.78
C LEU A 85 -4.94 -1.87 -3.70
N SER A 86 -6.12 -1.71 -3.14
CA SER A 86 -7.27 -1.25 -3.93
C SER A 86 -8.15 -0.36 -3.06
N GLY A 87 -8.43 0.83 -3.56
CA GLY A 87 -9.49 1.65 -3.00
C GLY A 87 -10.83 1.16 -3.50
N VAL A 88 -11.86 1.34 -2.69
CA VAL A 88 -13.20 0.88 -3.03
C VAL A 88 -14.19 1.99 -2.74
N TYR A 89 -15.03 2.29 -3.70
CA TYR A 89 -16.11 3.25 -3.53
C TYR A 89 -17.38 2.70 -4.17
N LYS A 90 -18.41 2.53 -3.35
CA LYS A 90 -19.70 2.01 -3.84
C LYS A 90 -19.50 0.71 -4.60
N ARG A 91 -18.66 -0.18 -4.07
CA ARG A 91 -18.33 -1.49 -4.63
C ARG A 91 -17.46 -1.46 -5.88
N TYR A 92 -17.04 -0.28 -6.33
CA TYR A 92 -16.08 -0.19 -7.43
C TYR A 92 -14.67 -0.25 -6.88
N HIS A 93 -13.89 -1.20 -7.37
CA HIS A 93 -12.51 -1.40 -6.96
C HIS A 93 -11.56 -0.80 -7.98
N CYS A 94 -10.47 -0.21 -7.49
CA CYS A 94 -9.43 0.30 -8.35
C CYS A 94 -8.08 -0.20 -7.85
N PRO A 95 -7.67 -1.39 -8.26
CA PRO A 95 -6.40 -1.96 -7.78
C PRO A 95 -5.20 -1.26 -8.39
N MET A 96 -4.10 -1.25 -7.64
CA MET A 96 -2.88 -0.64 -8.08
C MET A 96 -1.70 -1.35 -7.43
N ALA A 97 -0.61 -1.50 -8.16
CA ALA A 97 0.60 -2.14 -7.64
C ALA A 97 1.80 -1.25 -7.90
N ARG A 98 2.69 -1.16 -6.94
CA ARG A 98 3.92 -0.37 -7.05
C ARG A 98 5.04 -1.07 -6.30
N THR A 99 6.27 -0.76 -6.66
CA THR A 99 7.45 -1.30 -5.98
C THR A 99 8.17 -0.17 -5.27
N VAL A 100 8.55 -0.43 -4.02
CA VAL A 100 9.30 0.54 -3.21
C VAL A 100 10.65 -0.08 -2.86
N LEU A 101 11.73 0.65 -3.11
CA LEU A 101 13.05 0.24 -2.69
C LEU A 101 13.32 0.83 -1.30
N LEU A 102 13.72 -0.03 -0.39
CA LEU A 102 13.98 0.36 1.00
C LEU A 102 15.45 0.69 1.17
N GLY A 103 15.90 1.67 0.40
CA GLY A 103 17.31 2.01 0.39
C GLY A 103 17.58 3.40 0.91
N LYS A 104 18.85 3.72 1.02
CA LYS A 104 19.26 5.07 1.38
C LYS A 104 19.16 5.96 0.15
N PRO A 105 18.99 7.27 0.37
CA PRO A 105 18.85 8.18 -0.78
C PRO A 105 19.98 8.09 -1.79
N ASP A 106 21.21 7.91 -1.33
CA ASP A 106 22.34 7.85 -2.24
C ASP A 106 22.35 6.59 -3.10
N GLN A 107 21.67 5.54 -2.69
CA GLN A 107 21.59 4.32 -3.49
C GLN A 107 20.77 4.51 -4.74
N LYS A 108 19.90 5.50 -4.75
CA LYS A 108 19.03 5.74 -5.90
C LYS A 108 19.78 6.32 -7.08
N LYS A 109 20.98 6.81 -6.87
CA LYS A 109 21.76 7.40 -7.93
C LYS A 109 22.41 6.38 -8.84
N ASN A 110 22.44 5.16 -8.41
CA ASN A 110 23.15 4.11 -9.12
C ASN A 110 22.24 3.26 -10.02
#